data_2e43a25b3ada9fd1f5adc99fd9967af6
#
_entry.id   2e43a25b3ada9fd1f5adc99fd9967af6
#
_cell.length_a   1.000
_cell.length_b   1.000
_cell.length_c   1.000
_cell.angle_alpha   90.00
_cell.angle_beta   90.00
_cell.angle_gamma   90.00
#
_symmetry.space_group_name_H-M   'P 1'
#
loop_
_entity.id
_entity.type
_entity.pdbx_description
1 polymer ?
#
loop_
_entity_poly.entity_id
_entity_poly.type
_entity_poly.pdbx_seq_one_letter_code
_entity_poly.pdbx_strand_id
1 'polypeptide(L)'
;ALSLLGLLPYPKAFHSSNSSVLLQGRELIGDKKIQQIRGNKIAFIFQEPMSSLNPLHRIEKQISEALILHRGFSAKEAKREVLRLLKMTGIKNARRRMKAFPFELSGGQRQRVMIAMAMANNPEILVADEPTTALDVTVQKQIVDLLLKLREKTGMSIIFISHDLRLVRKMANRVLVMKNGQVVEQGLVGDVFDNSQNDYTKTLISSFCSLKNNNNSSKDIVMTAKDVSVEFVLKKNFWGNVTEKLTAVNHVSLELYRNETLGIVGESGSGKTTLGLAIANLIKHDGFVSFENIDEKQNIIQSSKSFRKMVQIVFQDPYNSLNPRMSVADIVGEGLEVHFPELDKEDKHCWIVKVLKEVGLSEEALTKYPHEFSGGQRQRIAIARALVLKPKILILDEPTSALDVTIQKQVLTLLNRIQEQRGISYIFISHDMAAIRAMSDRIGVMKDGCLIEVGPSDEVLRYPRNKYTQELISAAL
;
A
#
# COMPACT_ATOMS: atom_id res chain seq x y z
N ALA A 1 -18.80 -8.08 6.05
CA ALA A 1 -19.39 -7.85 4.73
C ALA A 1 -19.93 -9.14 4.10
N LEU A 2 -19.10 -10.16 3.87
CA LEU A 2 -19.48 -11.40 3.18
C LEU A 2 -20.69 -12.12 3.78
N SER A 3 -20.86 -12.07 5.11
CA SER A 3 -22.00 -12.67 5.81
C SER A 3 -23.35 -12.08 5.40
N LEU A 4 -23.42 -10.78 5.07
CA LEU A 4 -24.66 -10.12 4.64
C LEU A 4 -25.28 -10.74 3.39
N LEU A 5 -24.45 -11.26 2.52
CA LEU A 5 -24.89 -11.91 1.27
C LEU A 5 -24.72 -13.43 1.28
N GLY A 6 -24.43 -14.04 2.43
CA GLY A 6 -24.20 -15.48 2.51
C GLY A 6 -23.02 -15.95 1.65
N LEU A 7 -21.98 -15.15 1.51
CA LEU A 7 -20.75 -15.46 0.75
C LEU A 7 -19.64 -16.02 1.65
N LEU A 8 -19.97 -16.48 2.85
CA LEU A 8 -19.02 -17.12 3.75
C LEU A 8 -18.50 -18.44 3.14
N PRO A 9 -17.24 -18.80 3.38
CA PRO A 9 -16.66 -20.05 2.88
C PRO A 9 -17.14 -21.26 3.71
N TYR A 10 -18.38 -21.68 3.48
CA TYR A 10 -18.94 -22.87 4.12
C TYR A 10 -18.18 -24.14 3.73
N PRO A 11 -17.96 -25.14 4.66
CA PRO A 11 -18.39 -25.17 6.07
C PRO A 11 -17.41 -24.52 7.04
N LYS A 12 -16.30 -23.91 6.59
CA LYS A 12 -15.25 -23.31 7.44
C LYS A 12 -15.76 -22.10 8.23
N ALA A 13 -16.74 -21.37 7.70
CA ALA A 13 -17.41 -20.27 8.37
C ALA A 13 -18.92 -20.42 8.25
N PHE A 14 -19.67 -20.01 9.27
CA PHE A 14 -21.14 -20.18 9.33
C PHE A 14 -21.77 -19.00 10.09
N HIS A 15 -23.07 -18.83 9.89
CA HIS A 15 -23.88 -17.96 10.74
C HIS A 15 -24.28 -18.70 12.01
N SER A 16 -24.28 -18.02 13.16
CA SER A 16 -24.85 -18.57 14.38
C SER A 16 -26.37 -18.69 14.25
N SER A 17 -27.00 -19.54 15.10
CA SER A 17 -28.46 -19.75 15.10
C SER A 17 -29.27 -18.45 15.32
N ASN A 18 -28.69 -17.48 16.01
CA ASN A 18 -29.30 -16.19 16.33
C ASN A 18 -28.99 -15.10 15.30
N SER A 19 -28.25 -15.42 14.25
CA SER A 19 -27.94 -14.44 13.21
C SER A 19 -29.15 -14.18 12.34
N SER A 20 -29.43 -12.90 12.06
CA SER A 20 -30.51 -12.48 11.16
C SER A 20 -30.02 -11.32 10.30
N VAL A 21 -30.34 -11.37 9.01
CA VAL A 21 -30.08 -10.29 8.04
C VAL A 21 -31.35 -10.03 7.28
N LEU A 22 -31.97 -8.89 7.55
CA LEU A 22 -33.25 -8.50 6.96
C LEU A 22 -33.07 -7.46 5.86
N LEU A 23 -33.62 -7.73 4.67
CA LEU A 23 -33.77 -6.74 3.61
C LEU A 23 -35.27 -6.48 3.39
N GLN A 24 -35.73 -5.28 3.69
CA GLN A 24 -37.16 -4.90 3.58
C GLN A 24 -38.08 -5.91 4.29
N GLY A 25 -37.70 -6.36 5.48
CA GLY A 25 -38.45 -7.35 6.28
C GLY A 25 -38.28 -8.81 5.85
N ARG A 26 -37.55 -9.10 4.79
CA ARG A 26 -37.26 -10.46 4.32
C ARG A 26 -35.93 -10.95 4.87
N GLU A 27 -35.92 -12.13 5.51
CA GLU A 27 -34.70 -12.79 5.97
C GLU A 27 -33.86 -13.28 4.79
N LEU A 28 -32.57 -12.98 4.81
CA LEU A 28 -31.62 -13.37 3.76
C LEU A 28 -30.82 -14.63 4.11
N ILE A 29 -30.62 -14.91 5.40
CA ILE A 29 -29.89 -16.10 5.83
C ILE A 29 -30.73 -17.34 5.55
N GLY A 30 -30.17 -18.29 4.78
CA GLY A 30 -30.89 -19.50 4.37
C GLY A 30 -31.90 -19.30 3.24
N ASP A 31 -32.08 -18.09 2.71
CA ASP A 31 -33.00 -17.84 1.61
C ASP A 31 -32.49 -18.46 0.31
N LYS A 32 -33.24 -19.43 -0.23
CA LYS A 32 -32.92 -20.08 -1.50
C LYS A 32 -32.89 -19.12 -2.72
N LYS A 33 -33.57 -17.98 -2.62
CA LYS A 33 -33.61 -16.95 -3.67
C LYS A 33 -32.60 -15.83 -3.50
N ILE A 34 -31.61 -15.97 -2.59
CA ILE A 34 -30.58 -14.96 -2.35
C ILE A 34 -29.78 -14.64 -3.63
N GLN A 35 -29.67 -15.58 -4.57
CA GLN A 35 -29.01 -15.37 -5.86
C GLN A 35 -29.69 -14.27 -6.71
N GLN A 36 -31.01 -14.07 -6.56
CA GLN A 36 -31.74 -12.99 -7.24
C GLN A 36 -31.47 -11.61 -6.65
N ILE A 37 -30.95 -11.56 -5.40
CA ILE A 37 -30.63 -10.35 -4.67
C ILE A 37 -29.17 -9.95 -4.91
N ARG A 38 -28.26 -10.94 -4.96
CA ARG A 38 -26.84 -10.75 -5.22
C ARG A 38 -26.62 -10.13 -6.60
N GLY A 39 -25.86 -9.03 -6.65
CA GLY A 39 -25.53 -8.32 -7.89
C GLY A 39 -26.73 -7.60 -8.54
N ASN A 40 -27.93 -7.70 -7.97
CA ASN A 40 -29.14 -7.00 -8.42
C ASN A 40 -29.55 -5.93 -7.39
N LYS A 41 -30.18 -6.31 -6.27
CA LYS A 41 -30.58 -5.36 -5.21
C LYS A 41 -29.40 -4.94 -4.35
N ILE A 42 -28.51 -5.88 -4.03
CA ILE A 42 -27.28 -5.62 -3.26
C ILE A 42 -26.10 -5.98 -4.15
N ALA A 43 -25.28 -4.97 -4.48
CA ALA A 43 -24.04 -5.15 -5.20
C ALA A 43 -22.84 -5.11 -4.24
N PHE A 44 -21.75 -5.74 -4.63
CA PHE A 44 -20.53 -5.85 -3.83
C PHE A 44 -19.31 -5.41 -4.64
N ILE A 45 -18.46 -4.59 -4.04
CA ILE A 45 -17.12 -4.28 -4.52
C ILE A 45 -16.15 -4.95 -3.56
N PHE A 46 -15.38 -5.92 -4.06
CA PHE A 46 -14.41 -6.68 -3.28
C PHE A 46 -13.10 -5.90 -3.09
N GLN A 47 -12.36 -6.24 -2.05
CA GLN A 47 -11.12 -5.59 -1.64
C GLN A 47 -10.02 -5.63 -2.73
N GLU A 48 -9.88 -6.76 -3.43
CA GLU A 48 -8.85 -6.96 -4.44
C GLU A 48 -9.40 -7.02 -5.87
N PRO A 49 -9.12 -6.02 -6.73
CA PRO A 49 -9.56 -6.04 -8.12
C PRO A 49 -8.98 -7.20 -8.94
N MET A 50 -7.78 -7.68 -8.59
CA MET A 50 -7.12 -8.76 -9.34
C MET A 50 -7.77 -10.12 -9.11
N SER A 51 -8.23 -10.41 -7.91
CA SER A 51 -8.93 -11.65 -7.57
C SER A 51 -10.41 -11.63 -7.96
N SER A 52 -10.99 -10.43 -8.10
CA SER A 52 -12.41 -10.23 -8.38
C SER A 52 -12.76 -10.23 -9.86
N LEU A 53 -11.82 -9.87 -10.73
CA LEU A 53 -11.98 -9.88 -12.18
C LEU A 53 -11.35 -11.15 -12.76
N ASN A 54 -12.08 -11.88 -13.61
CA ASN A 54 -11.53 -13.04 -14.31
C ASN A 54 -10.46 -12.59 -15.34
N PRO A 55 -9.17 -12.97 -15.15
CA PRO A 55 -8.09 -12.52 -16.03
C PRO A 55 -8.22 -13.01 -17.47
N LEU A 56 -8.95 -14.10 -17.72
CA LEU A 56 -9.15 -14.71 -19.03
C LEU A 56 -10.33 -14.14 -19.82
N HIS A 57 -11.13 -13.28 -19.17
CA HIS A 57 -12.31 -12.67 -19.82
C HIS A 57 -12.09 -11.18 -20.05
N ARG A 58 -12.54 -10.71 -21.23
CA ARG A 58 -12.58 -9.27 -21.53
C ARG A 58 -13.54 -8.54 -20.61
N ILE A 59 -13.27 -7.26 -20.36
CA ILE A 59 -14.11 -6.40 -19.51
C ILE A 59 -15.57 -6.38 -19.97
N GLU A 60 -15.81 -6.27 -21.28
CA GLU A 60 -17.15 -6.30 -21.87
C GLU A 60 -17.93 -7.54 -21.43
N LYS A 61 -17.31 -8.73 -21.50
CA LYS A 61 -17.97 -9.99 -21.16
C LYS A 61 -18.41 -10.02 -19.69
N GLN A 62 -17.52 -9.62 -18.79
CA GLN A 62 -17.78 -9.68 -17.35
C GLN A 62 -18.90 -8.74 -16.90
N ILE A 63 -18.95 -7.52 -17.44
CA ILE A 63 -20.03 -6.58 -17.11
C ILE A 63 -21.34 -6.99 -17.80
N SER A 64 -21.28 -7.48 -19.06
CA SER A 64 -22.46 -7.92 -19.80
C SER A 64 -23.17 -9.10 -19.14
N GLU A 65 -22.44 -10.00 -18.50
CA GLU A 65 -23.00 -11.18 -17.82
C GLU A 65 -24.03 -10.78 -16.75
N ALA A 66 -23.72 -9.77 -15.92
CA ALA A 66 -24.67 -9.26 -14.92
C ALA A 66 -25.95 -8.68 -15.56
N LEU A 67 -25.81 -7.96 -16.68
CA LEU A 67 -26.93 -7.35 -17.40
C LEU A 67 -27.83 -8.39 -18.06
N ILE A 68 -27.24 -9.42 -18.68
CA ILE A 68 -27.96 -10.50 -19.33
C ILE A 68 -28.70 -11.35 -18.29
N LEU A 69 -27.98 -11.72 -17.20
CA LEU A 69 -28.53 -12.61 -16.16
C LEU A 69 -29.70 -11.96 -15.39
N HIS A 70 -29.56 -10.70 -14.99
CA HIS A 70 -30.52 -10.07 -14.08
C HIS A 70 -31.52 -9.15 -14.77
N ARG A 71 -31.19 -8.60 -15.94
CA ARG A 71 -32.06 -7.67 -16.68
C ARG A 71 -32.60 -8.24 -18.00
N GLY A 72 -32.17 -9.46 -18.39
CA GLY A 72 -32.61 -10.10 -19.63
C GLY A 72 -32.18 -9.35 -20.89
N PHE A 73 -31.11 -8.54 -20.84
CA PHE A 73 -30.64 -7.78 -22.01
C PHE A 73 -30.13 -8.74 -23.10
N SER A 74 -30.44 -8.40 -24.36
CA SER A 74 -29.76 -9.00 -25.50
C SER A 74 -28.27 -8.60 -25.51
N ALA A 75 -27.43 -9.37 -26.18
CA ALA A 75 -25.99 -9.08 -26.29
C ALA A 75 -25.68 -7.66 -26.83
N LYS A 76 -26.55 -7.18 -27.76
CA LYS A 76 -26.42 -5.85 -28.37
C LYS A 76 -26.77 -4.73 -27.38
N GLU A 77 -27.79 -4.91 -26.56
CA GLU A 77 -28.20 -3.98 -25.50
C GLU A 77 -27.18 -3.95 -24.39
N ALA A 78 -26.74 -5.13 -23.91
CA ALA A 78 -25.71 -5.26 -22.90
C ALA A 78 -24.43 -4.52 -23.31
N LYS A 79 -23.99 -4.67 -24.56
CA LYS A 79 -22.79 -3.97 -25.06
C LYS A 79 -22.92 -2.44 -25.05
N ARG A 80 -24.09 -1.89 -25.38
CA ARG A 80 -24.34 -0.44 -25.31
C ARG A 80 -24.30 0.03 -23.85
N GLU A 81 -24.92 -0.75 -22.95
CA GLU A 81 -24.96 -0.41 -21.53
C GLU A 81 -23.59 -0.52 -20.88
N VAL A 82 -22.77 -1.52 -21.20
CA VAL A 82 -21.37 -1.60 -20.78
C VAL A 82 -20.60 -0.34 -21.15
N LEU A 83 -20.76 0.15 -22.39
CA LEU A 83 -20.10 1.38 -22.80
C LEU A 83 -20.56 2.59 -21.97
N ARG A 84 -21.86 2.66 -21.64
CA ARG A 84 -22.44 3.72 -20.79
C ARG A 84 -21.86 3.65 -19.38
N LEU A 85 -21.81 2.46 -18.78
CA LEU A 85 -21.29 2.22 -17.44
C LEU A 85 -19.79 2.57 -17.34
N LEU A 86 -18.97 2.16 -18.30
CA LEU A 86 -17.54 2.48 -18.31
C LEU A 86 -17.29 4.01 -18.46
N LYS A 87 -18.12 4.70 -19.25
CA LYS A 87 -18.06 6.17 -19.31
C LYS A 87 -18.49 6.82 -18.01
N MET A 88 -19.57 6.32 -17.38
CA MET A 88 -20.10 6.81 -16.10
C MET A 88 -19.04 6.68 -14.97
N THR A 89 -18.25 5.62 -14.98
CA THR A 89 -17.15 5.43 -14.01
C THR A 89 -15.84 6.13 -14.42
N GLY A 90 -15.86 6.94 -15.50
CA GLY A 90 -14.72 7.77 -15.88
C GLY A 90 -13.58 7.00 -16.57
N ILE A 91 -13.85 5.86 -17.20
CA ILE A 91 -12.87 5.13 -18.01
C ILE A 91 -12.61 5.90 -19.31
N LYS A 92 -11.41 6.43 -19.47
CA LYS A 92 -10.96 7.06 -20.73
C LYS A 92 -10.88 6.01 -21.84
N ASN A 93 -11.24 6.39 -23.08
CA ASN A 93 -11.26 5.48 -24.24
C ASN A 93 -12.10 4.20 -24.01
N ALA A 94 -13.29 4.33 -23.39
CA ALA A 94 -14.13 3.22 -22.96
C ALA A 94 -14.39 2.17 -24.07
N ARG A 95 -14.57 2.59 -25.36
CA ARG A 95 -14.74 1.68 -26.50
C ARG A 95 -13.53 0.74 -26.72
N ARG A 96 -12.32 1.20 -26.48
CA ARG A 96 -11.09 0.39 -26.56
C ARG A 96 -10.96 -0.47 -25.32
N ARG A 97 -11.19 0.10 -24.12
CA ARG A 97 -10.99 -0.58 -22.85
C ARG A 97 -12.00 -1.68 -22.57
N MET A 98 -13.22 -1.62 -23.11
CA MET A 98 -14.18 -2.72 -22.97
C MET A 98 -13.68 -4.03 -23.63
N LYS A 99 -12.81 -3.94 -24.64
CA LYS A 99 -12.21 -5.11 -25.31
C LYS A 99 -10.92 -5.59 -24.63
N ALA A 100 -10.40 -4.84 -23.67
CA ALA A 100 -9.19 -5.16 -22.93
C ALA A 100 -9.42 -6.29 -21.91
N PHE A 101 -8.34 -6.94 -21.51
CA PHE A 101 -8.31 -7.87 -20.39
C PHE A 101 -7.92 -7.10 -19.09
N PRO A 102 -8.26 -7.64 -17.90
CA PRO A 102 -7.96 -6.96 -16.63
C PRO A 102 -6.49 -6.59 -16.45
N PHE A 103 -5.55 -7.43 -16.88
CA PHE A 103 -4.11 -7.18 -16.75
C PHE A 103 -3.60 -6.01 -17.62
N GLU A 104 -4.35 -5.60 -18.67
CA GLU A 104 -4.02 -4.44 -19.50
C GLU A 104 -4.46 -3.10 -18.89
N LEU A 105 -5.08 -3.12 -17.71
CA LEU A 105 -5.60 -1.96 -17.01
C LEU A 105 -4.76 -1.63 -15.77
N SER A 106 -4.61 -0.35 -15.44
CA SER A 106 -4.04 0.09 -14.17
C SER A 106 -4.95 -0.28 -12.99
N GLY A 107 -4.41 -0.27 -11.74
CA GLY A 107 -5.17 -0.56 -10.52
C GLY A 107 -6.45 0.29 -10.40
N GLY A 108 -6.34 1.60 -10.57
CA GLY A 108 -7.48 2.51 -10.56
C GLY A 108 -8.48 2.28 -11.70
N GLN A 109 -8.01 1.85 -12.89
CA GLN A 109 -8.91 1.49 -13.99
C GLN A 109 -9.66 0.19 -13.69
N ARG A 110 -9.00 -0.82 -13.11
CA ARG A 110 -9.66 -2.06 -12.66
C ARG A 110 -10.73 -1.77 -11.61
N GLN A 111 -10.42 -0.90 -10.65
CA GLN A 111 -11.37 -0.47 -9.63
C GLN A 111 -12.61 0.20 -10.23
N ARG A 112 -12.43 1.10 -11.20
CA ARG A 112 -13.54 1.73 -11.94
C ARG A 112 -14.37 0.72 -12.74
N VAL A 113 -13.75 -0.33 -13.26
CA VAL A 113 -14.44 -1.45 -13.93
C VAL A 113 -15.28 -2.25 -12.92
N MET A 114 -14.74 -2.56 -11.73
CA MET A 114 -15.52 -3.24 -10.68
C MET A 114 -16.70 -2.39 -10.22
N ILE A 115 -16.52 -1.08 -10.07
CA ILE A 115 -17.63 -0.16 -9.78
C ILE A 115 -18.66 -0.19 -10.92
N ALA A 116 -18.23 -0.18 -12.19
CA ALA A 116 -19.14 -0.28 -13.34
C ALA A 116 -19.92 -1.59 -13.33
N MET A 117 -19.28 -2.71 -12.98
CA MET A 117 -19.91 -4.01 -12.84
C MET A 117 -20.92 -4.04 -11.68
N ALA A 118 -20.57 -3.51 -10.53
CA ALA A 118 -21.47 -3.40 -9.38
C ALA A 118 -22.70 -2.53 -9.68
N MET A 119 -22.53 -1.47 -10.47
CA MET A 119 -23.60 -0.55 -10.86
C MET A 119 -24.47 -1.06 -12.03
N ALA A 120 -24.18 -2.22 -12.63
CA ALA A 120 -24.84 -2.71 -13.83
C ALA A 120 -26.38 -2.84 -13.68
N ASN A 121 -26.84 -3.26 -12.52
CA ASN A 121 -28.24 -3.51 -12.23
C ASN A 121 -28.93 -2.39 -11.42
N ASN A 122 -28.27 -1.23 -11.23
CA ASN A 122 -28.76 -0.13 -10.41
C ASN A 122 -29.16 -0.60 -8.99
N PRO A 123 -28.20 -1.07 -8.17
CA PRO A 123 -28.50 -1.67 -6.88
C PRO A 123 -29.10 -0.65 -5.90
N GLU A 124 -29.95 -1.14 -4.97
CA GLU A 124 -30.46 -0.36 -3.85
C GLU A 124 -29.40 -0.15 -2.78
N ILE A 125 -28.50 -1.14 -2.61
CA ILE A 125 -27.41 -1.13 -1.62
C ILE A 125 -26.11 -1.53 -2.32
N LEU A 126 -25.07 -0.73 -2.10
CA LEU A 126 -23.69 -1.01 -2.50
C LEU A 126 -22.84 -1.31 -1.26
N VAL A 127 -22.30 -2.52 -1.17
CA VAL A 127 -21.29 -2.87 -0.16
C VAL A 127 -19.92 -2.68 -0.81
N ALA A 128 -19.14 -1.74 -0.30
CA ALA A 128 -17.80 -1.44 -0.77
C ALA A 128 -16.78 -1.84 0.31
N ASP A 129 -16.11 -2.97 0.09
CA ASP A 129 -15.14 -3.55 1.02
C ASP A 129 -13.74 -3.11 0.62
N GLU A 130 -13.20 -2.16 1.37
CA GLU A 130 -11.91 -1.51 1.13
C GLU A 130 -11.67 -1.10 -0.34
N PRO A 131 -12.58 -0.33 -0.96
CA PRO A 131 -12.54 -0.09 -2.40
C PRO A 131 -11.38 0.80 -2.87
N THR A 132 -10.55 1.27 -1.96
CA THR A 132 -9.41 2.15 -2.21
C THR A 132 -8.07 1.55 -1.81
N THR A 133 -8.05 0.33 -1.28
CA THR A 133 -6.81 -0.36 -0.88
C THR A 133 -5.91 -0.61 -2.09
N ALA A 134 -4.60 -0.48 -1.90
CA ALA A 134 -3.57 -0.58 -2.94
C ALA A 134 -3.67 0.46 -4.07
N LEU A 135 -4.39 1.57 -3.86
CA LEU A 135 -4.43 2.70 -4.76
C LEU A 135 -3.66 3.89 -4.16
N ASP A 136 -3.03 4.69 -5.03
CA ASP A 136 -2.43 5.95 -4.60
C ASP A 136 -3.49 6.97 -4.14
N VAL A 137 -3.08 7.93 -3.32
CA VAL A 137 -3.97 8.89 -2.64
C VAL A 137 -4.82 9.70 -3.64
N THR A 138 -4.27 10.05 -4.78
CA THR A 138 -4.99 10.79 -5.83
C THR A 138 -6.10 9.94 -6.44
N VAL A 139 -5.82 8.68 -6.76
CA VAL A 139 -6.82 7.74 -7.28
C VAL A 139 -7.85 7.38 -6.21
N GLN A 140 -7.43 7.22 -4.94
CA GLN A 140 -8.36 7.00 -3.82
C GLN A 140 -9.41 8.12 -3.75
N LYS A 141 -8.97 9.40 -3.75
CA LYS A 141 -9.86 10.56 -3.77
C LYS A 141 -10.84 10.51 -4.94
N GLN A 142 -10.35 10.21 -6.15
CA GLN A 142 -11.18 10.11 -7.35
C GLN A 142 -12.24 8.98 -7.25
N ILE A 143 -11.91 7.84 -6.63
CA ILE A 143 -12.86 6.73 -6.41
C ILE A 143 -13.92 7.12 -5.39
N VAL A 144 -13.53 7.75 -4.29
CA VAL A 144 -14.46 8.24 -3.26
C VAL A 144 -15.43 9.28 -3.86
N ASP A 145 -14.91 10.27 -4.59
CA ASP A 145 -15.74 11.29 -5.25
C ASP A 145 -16.67 10.67 -6.32
N LEU A 146 -16.23 9.61 -7.01
CA LEU A 146 -17.07 8.85 -7.92
C LEU A 146 -18.23 8.15 -7.18
N LEU A 147 -17.96 7.46 -6.07
CA LEU A 147 -18.97 6.76 -5.28
C LEU A 147 -20.01 7.75 -4.70
N LEU A 148 -19.55 8.91 -4.19
CA LEU A 148 -20.45 9.98 -3.72
C LEU A 148 -21.38 10.48 -4.84
N LYS A 149 -20.84 10.79 -6.02
CA LYS A 149 -21.61 11.21 -7.20
C LYS A 149 -22.63 10.13 -7.64
N LEU A 150 -22.22 8.86 -7.59
CA LEU A 150 -23.13 7.76 -7.93
C LEU A 150 -24.25 7.64 -6.90
N ARG A 151 -23.95 7.76 -5.60
CA ARG A 151 -24.94 7.76 -4.52
C ARG A 151 -25.97 8.88 -4.71
N GLU A 152 -25.53 10.10 -4.94
CA GLU A 152 -26.40 11.25 -5.20
C GLU A 152 -27.32 11.04 -6.41
N LYS A 153 -26.75 10.46 -7.49
CA LYS A 153 -27.49 10.26 -8.75
C LYS A 153 -28.52 9.13 -8.68
N THR A 154 -28.23 8.07 -7.92
CA THR A 154 -29.05 6.84 -7.91
C THR A 154 -29.90 6.72 -6.64
N GLY A 155 -29.61 7.46 -5.58
CA GLY A 155 -30.27 7.32 -4.27
C GLY A 155 -29.89 6.05 -3.51
N MET A 156 -28.90 5.27 -3.98
CA MET A 156 -28.48 4.03 -3.34
C MET A 156 -27.86 4.27 -1.96
N SER A 157 -28.05 3.31 -1.06
CA SER A 157 -27.34 3.26 0.22
C SER A 157 -25.96 2.63 0.04
N ILE A 158 -24.93 3.13 0.75
CA ILE A 158 -23.58 2.60 0.72
C ILE A 158 -23.19 2.07 2.10
N ILE A 159 -22.77 0.80 2.16
CA ILE A 159 -22.01 0.25 3.30
C ILE A 159 -20.54 0.33 2.90
N PHE A 160 -19.81 1.29 3.48
CA PHE A 160 -18.43 1.57 3.17
C PHE A 160 -17.53 1.01 4.27
N ILE A 161 -16.66 0.05 3.93
CA ILE A 161 -15.71 -0.57 4.85
C ILE A 161 -14.32 -0.06 4.49
N SER A 162 -13.62 0.49 5.45
CA SER A 162 -12.28 1.01 5.28
C SER A 162 -11.52 1.05 6.60
N HIS A 163 -10.21 0.89 6.55
CA HIS A 163 -9.31 1.18 7.64
C HIS A 163 -8.85 2.65 7.63
N ASP A 164 -9.10 3.42 6.56
CA ASP A 164 -8.79 4.86 6.50
C ASP A 164 -9.95 5.68 7.07
N LEU A 165 -9.76 6.15 8.29
CA LEU A 165 -10.76 6.96 9.02
C LEU A 165 -11.10 8.29 8.33
N ARG A 166 -10.18 8.87 7.56
CA ARG A 166 -10.43 10.11 6.80
C ARG A 166 -11.49 9.87 5.73
N LEU A 167 -11.36 8.74 5.02
CA LEU A 167 -12.35 8.35 4.02
C LEU A 167 -13.69 8.03 4.66
N VAL A 168 -13.70 7.35 5.82
CA VAL A 168 -14.93 7.08 6.58
C VAL A 168 -15.61 8.38 7.00
N ARG A 169 -14.86 9.35 7.55
CA ARG A 169 -15.39 10.67 7.95
C ARG A 169 -16.01 11.43 6.78
N LYS A 170 -15.43 11.30 5.58
CA LYS A 170 -15.92 11.95 4.35
C LYS A 170 -17.16 11.27 3.75
N MET A 171 -17.20 9.92 3.81
CA MET A 171 -18.19 9.10 3.08
C MET A 171 -19.46 8.83 3.89
N ALA A 172 -19.32 8.58 5.19
CA ALA A 172 -20.37 7.99 6.00
C ALA A 172 -21.14 9.05 6.82
N ASN A 173 -22.42 8.76 7.07
CA ASN A 173 -23.25 9.50 8.02
C ASN A 173 -23.19 8.86 9.42
N ARG A 174 -23.12 7.53 9.46
CA ARG A 174 -22.99 6.72 10.69
C ARG A 174 -21.77 5.81 10.56
N VAL A 175 -21.16 5.53 11.70
CA VAL A 175 -19.99 4.63 11.77
C VAL A 175 -20.22 3.53 12.81
N LEU A 176 -19.69 2.33 12.48
CA LEU A 176 -19.54 1.22 13.41
C LEU A 176 -18.04 0.90 13.49
N VAL A 177 -17.48 0.98 14.69
CA VAL A 177 -16.09 0.62 14.97
C VAL A 177 -16.06 -0.84 15.40
N MET A 178 -15.28 -1.65 14.69
CA MET A 178 -15.15 -3.10 14.95
C MET A 178 -13.77 -3.45 15.49
N LYS A 179 -13.74 -4.35 16.48
CA LYS A 179 -12.51 -4.96 17.01
C LYS A 179 -12.75 -6.42 17.30
N ASN A 180 -11.88 -7.30 16.81
CA ASN A 180 -11.97 -8.76 17.05
C ASN A 180 -13.37 -9.34 16.74
N GLY A 181 -13.98 -8.90 15.64
CA GLY A 181 -15.31 -9.35 15.22
C GLY A 181 -16.49 -8.74 15.96
N GLN A 182 -16.27 -7.89 16.95
CA GLN A 182 -17.31 -7.23 17.74
C GLN A 182 -17.39 -5.74 17.42
N VAL A 183 -18.61 -5.19 17.46
CA VAL A 183 -18.85 -3.74 17.40
C VAL A 183 -18.54 -3.16 18.78
N VAL A 184 -17.51 -2.34 18.89
CA VAL A 184 -17.06 -1.71 20.15
C VAL A 184 -17.63 -0.32 20.35
N GLU A 185 -17.98 0.38 19.28
CA GLU A 185 -18.62 1.69 19.32
C GLU A 185 -19.41 1.94 18.03
N GLN A 186 -20.51 2.66 18.11
CA GLN A 186 -21.34 3.06 16.97
C GLN A 186 -22.07 4.38 17.23
N GLY A 187 -22.28 5.16 16.17
CA GLY A 187 -22.99 6.44 16.28
C GLY A 187 -22.97 7.25 15.00
N LEU A 188 -23.35 8.52 15.09
CA LEU A 188 -23.11 9.49 14.04
C LEU A 188 -21.62 9.74 13.91
N VAL A 189 -21.16 9.99 12.69
CA VAL A 189 -19.72 10.20 12.42
C VAL A 189 -19.14 11.31 13.30
N GLY A 190 -19.82 12.47 13.42
CA GLY A 190 -19.38 13.57 14.29
C GLY A 190 -19.20 13.13 15.74
N ASP A 191 -20.19 12.43 16.31
CA ASP A 191 -20.15 12.02 17.72
C ASP A 191 -19.00 11.06 18.01
N VAL A 192 -18.81 10.03 17.16
CA VAL A 192 -17.77 9.03 17.36
C VAL A 192 -16.38 9.60 17.12
N PHE A 193 -16.20 10.50 16.15
CA PHE A 193 -14.87 11.07 15.85
C PHE A 193 -14.46 12.17 16.82
N ASP A 194 -15.41 12.97 17.30
CA ASP A 194 -15.10 14.14 18.13
C ASP A 194 -15.23 13.82 19.64
N ASN A 195 -16.10 12.83 20.01
CA ASN A 195 -16.41 12.48 21.40
C ASN A 195 -16.41 10.97 21.66
N SER A 196 -15.48 10.21 21.05
CA SER A 196 -15.39 8.77 21.24
C SER A 196 -15.32 8.38 22.73
N GLN A 197 -16.08 7.35 23.11
CA GLN A 197 -16.12 6.83 24.48
C GLN A 197 -15.19 5.61 24.65
N ASN A 198 -15.02 4.83 23.60
CA ASN A 198 -14.21 3.61 23.64
C ASN A 198 -12.73 3.94 23.47
N ASP A 199 -11.87 3.39 24.35
CA ASP A 199 -10.42 3.63 24.33
C ASP A 199 -9.75 3.14 23.06
N TYR A 200 -10.25 2.06 22.45
CA TYR A 200 -9.76 1.60 21.15
C TYR A 200 -10.05 2.61 20.05
N THR A 201 -11.26 3.18 20.03
CA THR A 201 -11.65 4.22 19.06
C THR A 201 -10.79 5.47 19.24
N LYS A 202 -10.56 5.92 20.50
CA LYS A 202 -9.66 7.04 20.81
C LYS A 202 -8.25 6.80 20.28
N THR A 203 -7.73 5.59 20.53
CA THR A 203 -6.40 5.20 20.05
C THR A 203 -6.34 5.19 18.51
N LEU A 204 -7.38 4.68 17.87
CA LEU A 204 -7.50 4.66 16.42
C LEU A 204 -7.50 6.06 15.81
N ILE A 205 -8.28 6.98 16.37
CA ILE A 205 -8.38 8.38 15.92
C ILE A 205 -7.07 9.14 16.20
N SER A 206 -6.48 8.98 17.39
CA SER A 206 -5.23 9.68 17.77
C SER A 206 -4.01 9.21 16.98
N SER A 207 -4.11 8.09 16.28
CA SER A 207 -3.01 7.55 15.48
C SER A 207 -2.60 8.44 14.30
N PHE A 208 -3.42 9.42 13.93
CA PHE A 208 -3.20 10.33 12.80
C PHE A 208 -2.48 11.64 13.12
N CYS A 209 -2.15 11.94 14.39
CA CYS A 209 -1.78 13.31 14.78
C CYS A 209 -0.34 13.55 15.23
N SER A 210 0.57 12.58 15.19
CA SER A 210 1.95 12.82 15.65
C SER A 210 2.87 13.30 14.53
N LEU A 211 3.33 14.54 14.63
CA LEU A 211 4.51 15.03 13.90
C LEU A 211 5.76 14.45 14.55
N LYS A 212 6.78 14.11 13.76
CA LYS A 212 8.12 13.86 14.27
C LYS A 212 8.66 15.19 14.83
N ASN A 213 9.12 15.20 16.09
CA ASN A 213 9.78 16.37 16.66
C ASN A 213 11.18 16.47 16.04
N ASN A 214 11.39 17.45 15.17
CA ASN A 214 12.67 17.73 14.49
C ASN A 214 13.67 18.35 15.46
N ASN A 215 14.40 17.55 16.23
CA ASN A 215 15.38 18.09 17.18
C ASN A 215 16.85 17.82 16.86
N ASN A 216 17.22 17.03 15.82
CA ASN A 216 18.63 16.71 15.57
C ASN A 216 18.92 16.39 14.10
N SER A 217 18.93 17.35 13.21
CA SER A 217 19.55 17.16 11.90
C SER A 217 21.04 17.51 11.98
N SER A 218 21.92 16.51 12.00
CA SER A 218 23.34 16.71 11.69
C SER A 218 23.45 17.30 10.28
N LYS A 219 24.45 18.12 10.04
CA LYS A 219 24.77 18.62 8.69
C LYS A 219 25.72 17.70 7.92
N ASP A 220 26.12 16.56 8.51
CA ASP A 220 27.06 15.63 7.90
C ASP A 220 26.33 14.80 6.83
N ILE A 221 26.78 14.89 5.59
CA ILE A 221 26.22 14.12 4.47
C ILE A 221 26.77 12.70 4.53
N VAL A 222 25.88 11.71 4.64
CA VAL A 222 26.24 10.29 4.63
C VAL A 222 26.05 9.64 3.25
N MET A 223 25.22 10.25 2.39
CA MET A 223 25.01 9.79 1.01
C MET A 223 24.69 10.98 0.11
N THR A 224 25.25 10.98 -1.09
CA THR A 224 24.94 11.92 -2.17
C THR A 224 24.62 11.14 -3.43
N ALA A 225 23.46 11.41 -4.02
CA ALA A 225 23.08 10.97 -5.35
C ALA A 225 23.09 12.19 -6.28
N LYS A 226 23.79 12.10 -7.43
CA LYS A 226 23.88 13.17 -8.42
C LYS A 226 23.48 12.64 -9.79
N ASP A 227 22.50 13.29 -10.40
CA ASP A 227 22.06 13.05 -11.78
C ASP A 227 21.66 11.60 -12.07
N VAL A 228 21.06 10.93 -11.08
CA VAL A 228 20.68 9.53 -11.19
C VAL A 228 19.54 9.36 -12.19
N SER A 229 19.76 8.49 -13.19
CA SER A 229 18.77 8.15 -14.21
C SER A 229 18.67 6.64 -14.38
N VAL A 230 17.44 6.14 -14.59
CA VAL A 230 17.16 4.72 -14.81
C VAL A 230 16.21 4.55 -15.98
N GLU A 231 16.66 3.80 -16.98
CA GLU A 231 15.87 3.45 -18.16
C GLU A 231 15.61 1.95 -18.26
N PHE A 232 14.37 1.57 -18.54
CA PHE A 232 13.98 0.20 -18.86
C PHE A 232 13.67 0.07 -20.35
N VAL A 233 14.21 -0.97 -20.97
CA VAL A 233 13.91 -1.32 -22.36
C VAL A 233 12.59 -2.06 -22.42
N LEU A 234 11.56 -1.46 -23.03
CA LEU A 234 10.24 -2.07 -23.16
C LEU A 234 10.13 -2.96 -24.42
N LYS A 235 10.72 -2.51 -25.53
CA LYS A 235 10.66 -3.26 -26.79
C LYS A 235 12.00 -3.19 -27.54
N LYS A 236 12.35 -4.32 -28.15
CA LYS A 236 13.43 -4.44 -29.12
C LYS A 236 12.85 -4.90 -30.45
N ASN A 237 13.38 -4.41 -31.56
CA ASN A 237 13.04 -4.92 -32.87
C ASN A 237 13.74 -6.28 -33.13
N PHE A 238 13.40 -6.90 -34.28
CA PHE A 238 13.99 -8.19 -34.68
C PHE A 238 15.54 -8.13 -34.76
N TRP A 239 16.13 -7.00 -34.99
CA TRP A 239 17.58 -6.75 -35.08
C TRP A 239 18.23 -6.42 -33.75
N GLY A 240 17.50 -6.52 -32.61
CA GLY A 240 17.99 -6.23 -31.27
C GLY A 240 18.05 -4.75 -30.90
N ASN A 241 17.70 -3.83 -31.79
CA ASN A 241 17.69 -2.39 -31.51
C ASN A 241 16.50 -2.03 -30.62
N VAL A 242 16.75 -1.17 -29.64
CA VAL A 242 15.73 -0.67 -28.71
C VAL A 242 14.77 0.25 -29.45
N THR A 243 13.48 -0.09 -29.47
CA THR A 243 12.43 0.70 -30.13
C THR A 243 11.56 1.47 -29.13
N GLU A 244 11.53 1.05 -27.87
CA GLU A 244 10.75 1.72 -26.83
C GLU A 244 11.45 1.61 -25.49
N LYS A 245 11.67 2.75 -24.82
CA LYS A 245 12.27 2.86 -23.49
C LYS A 245 11.28 3.53 -22.54
N LEU A 246 11.34 3.13 -21.27
CA LEU A 246 10.67 3.80 -20.16
C LEU A 246 11.74 4.42 -19.26
N THR A 247 11.77 5.73 -19.16
CA THR A 247 12.60 6.43 -18.17
C THR A 247 11.84 6.46 -16.84
N ALA A 248 12.25 5.61 -15.91
CA ALA A 248 11.60 5.48 -14.60
C ALA A 248 12.15 6.46 -13.56
N VAL A 249 13.43 6.85 -13.70
CA VAL A 249 14.08 7.92 -12.91
C VAL A 249 14.84 8.80 -13.89
N ASN A 250 14.68 10.10 -13.77
CA ASN A 250 15.17 11.08 -14.72
C ASN A 250 15.92 12.21 -14.01
N HIS A 251 17.25 12.17 -14.07
CA HIS A 251 18.18 13.18 -13.55
C HIS A 251 17.89 13.61 -12.09
N VAL A 252 17.73 12.62 -11.18
CA VAL A 252 17.45 12.88 -9.77
C VAL A 252 18.72 13.12 -9.00
N SER A 253 18.77 14.26 -8.26
CA SER A 253 19.85 14.59 -7.34
C SER A 253 19.30 14.82 -5.93
N LEU A 254 19.90 14.19 -4.92
CA LEU A 254 19.50 14.30 -3.52
C LEU A 254 20.66 13.97 -2.58
N GLU A 255 20.54 14.43 -1.34
CA GLU A 255 21.50 14.19 -0.26
C GLU A 255 20.77 13.62 0.96
N LEU A 256 21.42 12.72 1.68
CA LEU A 256 20.96 12.17 2.95
C LEU A 256 21.95 12.56 4.04
N TYR A 257 21.43 13.12 5.13
CA TYR A 257 22.23 13.51 6.27
C TYR A 257 22.27 12.41 7.34
N ARG A 258 23.26 12.51 8.25
CA ARG A 258 23.43 11.56 9.35
C ARG A 258 22.22 11.62 10.30
N ASN A 259 21.70 10.44 10.66
CA ASN A 259 20.52 10.28 11.54
C ASN A 259 19.24 10.92 11.00
N GLU A 260 19.22 11.30 9.72
CA GLU A 260 18.05 11.85 9.04
C GLU A 260 17.14 10.74 8.51
N THR A 261 15.86 11.03 8.48
CA THR A 261 14.91 10.32 7.62
C THR A 261 14.53 11.23 6.46
N LEU A 262 14.98 10.88 5.25
CA LEU A 262 14.51 11.49 4.01
C LEU A 262 13.30 10.73 3.50
N GLY A 263 12.12 11.35 3.59
CA GLY A 263 10.88 10.80 3.03
C GLY A 263 10.80 11.04 1.53
N ILE A 264 10.50 10.01 0.74
CA ILE A 264 10.24 10.12 -0.71
C ILE A 264 8.78 9.79 -0.96
N VAL A 265 8.03 10.75 -1.46
CA VAL A 265 6.58 10.64 -1.72
C VAL A 265 6.23 10.92 -3.18
N GLY A 266 5.11 10.37 -3.65
CA GLY A 266 4.60 10.56 -5.01
C GLY A 266 3.59 9.47 -5.36
N GLU A 267 2.89 9.62 -6.49
CA GLU A 267 1.94 8.63 -6.99
C GLU A 267 2.59 7.29 -7.33
N SER A 268 1.78 6.23 -7.45
CA SER A 268 2.26 4.93 -7.94
C SER A 268 2.83 5.08 -9.36
N GLY A 269 4.02 4.49 -9.58
CA GLY A 269 4.73 4.62 -10.86
C GLY A 269 5.54 5.91 -11.03
N SER A 270 5.65 6.78 -10.01
CA SER A 270 6.50 8.00 -10.09
C SER A 270 8.01 7.72 -10.01
N GLY A 271 8.44 6.46 -9.83
CA GLY A 271 9.85 6.08 -9.83
C GLY A 271 10.49 5.91 -8.45
N LYS A 272 9.75 6.04 -7.33
CA LYS A 272 10.28 5.98 -5.95
C LYS A 272 11.04 4.69 -5.64
N THR A 273 10.40 3.54 -5.83
CA THR A 273 11.01 2.21 -5.64
C THR A 273 12.24 2.06 -6.54
N THR A 274 12.15 2.50 -7.81
CA THR A 274 13.26 2.44 -8.76
C THR A 274 14.44 3.30 -8.28
N LEU A 275 14.18 4.49 -7.74
CA LEU A 275 15.21 5.34 -7.15
C LEU A 275 15.87 4.64 -5.93
N GLY A 276 15.08 4.05 -5.04
CA GLY A 276 15.59 3.28 -3.90
C GLY A 276 16.48 2.12 -4.32
N LEU A 277 16.06 1.36 -5.34
CA LEU A 277 16.85 0.25 -5.90
C LEU A 277 18.15 0.75 -6.59
N ALA A 278 18.11 1.89 -7.27
CA ALA A 278 19.30 2.51 -7.87
C ALA A 278 20.30 2.95 -6.79
N ILE A 279 19.83 3.62 -5.72
CA ILE A 279 20.67 4.01 -4.58
C ILE A 279 21.27 2.78 -3.88
N ALA A 280 20.49 1.69 -3.74
CA ALA A 280 21.00 0.41 -3.20
C ALA A 280 21.91 -0.35 -4.18
N ASN A 281 22.13 0.18 -5.39
CA ASN A 281 22.89 -0.46 -6.47
C ASN A 281 22.39 -1.88 -6.81
N LEU A 282 21.08 -2.08 -6.74
CA LEU A 282 20.42 -3.35 -7.12
C LEU A 282 19.98 -3.37 -8.59
N ILE A 283 19.95 -2.20 -9.25
CA ILE A 283 19.66 -2.04 -10.67
C ILE A 283 20.68 -1.09 -11.31
N LYS A 284 20.90 -1.27 -12.62
CA LYS A 284 21.76 -0.35 -13.38
C LYS A 284 21.15 1.05 -13.43
N HIS A 285 21.99 2.03 -13.25
CA HIS A 285 21.64 3.44 -13.36
C HIS A 285 22.77 4.24 -13.96
N ASP A 286 22.46 5.36 -14.55
CA ASP A 286 23.39 6.41 -14.92
C ASP A 286 23.47 7.42 -13.77
N GLY A 287 24.48 8.31 -13.80
CA GLY A 287 24.74 9.24 -12.70
C GLY A 287 25.64 8.64 -11.62
N PHE A 288 25.67 9.29 -10.48
CA PHE A 288 26.65 9.00 -9.42
C PHE A 288 25.96 8.89 -8.05
N VAL A 289 26.30 7.85 -7.30
CA VAL A 289 25.88 7.67 -5.91
C VAL A 289 27.11 7.43 -5.04
N SER A 290 27.39 8.34 -4.10
CA SER A 290 28.50 8.24 -3.16
C SER A 290 28.02 8.13 -1.73
N PHE A 291 28.86 7.53 -0.89
CA PHE A 291 28.59 7.32 0.51
C PHE A 291 29.81 7.75 1.33
N GLU A 292 29.58 8.27 2.54
CA GLU A 292 30.64 8.66 3.46
C GLU A 292 31.65 7.52 3.69
N ASN A 293 32.95 7.83 3.64
CA ASN A 293 34.07 6.88 3.80
C ASN A 293 34.22 5.81 2.70
N ILE A 294 33.65 6.04 1.52
CA ILE A 294 33.88 5.21 0.34
C ILE A 294 34.58 6.07 -0.72
N ASP A 295 35.84 5.74 -1.04
CA ASP A 295 36.69 6.51 -1.98
C ASP A 295 36.03 6.61 -3.37
N GLU A 296 35.96 7.85 -3.91
CA GLU A 296 35.34 8.21 -5.19
C GLU A 296 35.95 7.49 -6.43
N LYS A 297 37.14 6.92 -6.28
CA LYS A 297 37.92 6.37 -7.41
C LYS A 297 37.59 4.93 -7.80
N GLN A 298 36.68 4.27 -7.10
CA GLN A 298 36.42 2.85 -7.35
C GLN A 298 34.94 2.56 -7.62
N ASN A 299 34.52 2.64 -8.88
CA ASN A 299 33.28 2.01 -9.39
C ASN A 299 33.15 0.51 -9.05
N ILE A 300 34.21 -0.11 -8.52
CA ILE A 300 34.31 -1.51 -8.09
C ILE A 300 33.74 -1.68 -6.65
N ILE A 301 33.68 -0.63 -5.84
CA ILE A 301 33.32 -0.72 -4.41
C ILE A 301 31.80 -0.87 -4.21
N GLN A 302 30.96 -0.34 -5.09
CA GLN A 302 29.51 -0.46 -4.99
C GLN A 302 29.02 -1.93 -5.10
N SER A 303 29.83 -2.83 -5.68
CA SER A 303 29.57 -4.26 -5.66
C SER A 303 30.18 -5.01 -4.46
N SER A 304 30.94 -4.30 -3.60
CA SER A 304 31.68 -4.91 -2.49
C SER A 304 30.73 -5.41 -1.37
N LYS A 305 31.20 -6.45 -0.65
CA LYS A 305 30.52 -6.94 0.55
C LYS A 305 30.33 -5.83 1.60
N SER A 306 31.30 -4.91 1.71
CA SER A 306 31.26 -3.77 2.64
C SER A 306 30.10 -2.81 2.34
N PHE A 307 29.86 -2.49 1.07
CA PHE A 307 28.74 -1.66 0.66
C PHE A 307 27.40 -2.30 1.03
N ARG A 308 27.21 -3.59 0.66
CA ARG A 308 25.98 -4.33 0.96
C ARG A 308 25.70 -4.49 2.45
N LYS A 309 26.75 -4.49 3.30
CA LYS A 309 26.59 -4.46 4.75
C LYS A 309 26.13 -3.08 5.24
N MET A 310 26.64 -2.01 4.64
CA MET A 310 26.40 -0.63 5.07
C MET A 310 25.02 -0.12 4.64
N VAL A 311 24.55 -0.49 3.45
CA VAL A 311 23.26 -0.08 2.88
C VAL A 311 22.36 -1.30 2.76
N GLN A 312 21.25 -1.28 3.48
CA GLN A 312 20.24 -2.33 3.47
C GLN A 312 18.91 -1.82 2.98
N ILE A 313 18.07 -2.72 2.47
CA ILE A 313 16.73 -2.41 1.99
C ILE A 313 15.68 -3.34 2.60
N VAL A 314 14.56 -2.75 3.00
CA VAL A 314 13.33 -3.47 3.37
C VAL A 314 12.34 -3.24 2.25
N PHE A 315 11.93 -4.31 1.58
CA PHE A 315 11.03 -4.27 0.42
C PHE A 315 9.56 -4.11 0.82
N GLN A 316 8.78 -3.60 -0.12
CA GLN A 316 7.35 -3.30 0.02
C GLN A 316 6.50 -4.50 0.47
N ASP A 317 6.78 -5.69 -0.03
CA ASP A 317 6.01 -6.90 0.25
C ASP A 317 6.81 -7.88 1.11
N PRO A 318 6.51 -7.99 2.42
CA PRO A 318 7.18 -8.94 3.29
C PRO A 318 6.85 -10.40 2.93
N TYR A 319 5.72 -10.66 2.27
CA TYR A 319 5.34 -12.00 1.82
C TYR A 319 6.29 -12.55 0.77
N ASN A 320 6.58 -11.74 -0.26
CA ASN A 320 7.45 -12.14 -1.36
C ASN A 320 8.94 -11.96 -1.04
N SER A 321 9.27 -11.14 -0.02
CA SER A 321 10.66 -10.87 0.36
C SER A 321 11.25 -11.90 1.34
N LEU A 322 10.41 -12.67 2.03
CA LEU A 322 10.84 -13.73 2.95
C LEU A 322 10.63 -15.10 2.32
N ASN A 323 11.68 -15.94 2.32
CA ASN A 323 11.56 -17.31 1.79
C ASN A 323 10.63 -18.14 2.71
N PRO A 324 9.46 -18.61 2.23
CA PRO A 324 8.49 -19.32 3.08
C PRO A 324 8.95 -20.69 3.56
N ARG A 325 10.07 -21.21 3.01
CA ARG A 325 10.65 -22.52 3.35
C ARG A 325 11.81 -22.43 4.35
N MET A 326 12.21 -21.23 4.74
CA MET A 326 13.28 -21.00 5.70
C MET A 326 12.69 -20.61 7.06
N SER A 327 13.34 -21.04 8.14
CA SER A 327 12.99 -20.58 9.49
C SER A 327 13.33 -19.09 9.66
N VAL A 328 12.76 -18.43 10.66
CA VAL A 328 13.10 -17.04 10.99
C VAL A 328 14.58 -16.91 11.34
N ALA A 329 15.16 -17.90 12.04
CA ALA A 329 16.58 -17.93 12.36
C ALA A 329 17.43 -17.91 11.08
N ASP A 330 17.09 -18.75 10.10
CA ASP A 330 17.83 -18.83 8.83
C ASP A 330 17.67 -17.53 8.01
N ILE A 331 16.45 -16.98 7.94
CA ILE A 331 16.17 -15.74 7.20
C ILE A 331 16.97 -14.56 7.76
N VAL A 332 16.96 -14.39 9.09
CA VAL A 332 17.68 -13.28 9.74
C VAL A 332 19.18 -13.54 9.75
N GLY A 333 19.59 -14.81 9.90
CA GLY A 333 20.98 -15.23 9.95
C GLY A 333 21.71 -15.27 8.61
N GLU A 334 20.98 -15.33 7.46
CA GLU A 334 21.58 -15.43 6.11
C GLU A 334 22.63 -14.36 5.86
N GLY A 335 22.35 -13.11 6.25
CA GLY A 335 23.32 -12.01 6.13
C GLY A 335 24.59 -12.22 6.97
N LEU A 336 24.47 -12.84 8.13
CA LEU A 336 25.63 -13.14 8.99
C LEU A 336 26.53 -14.20 8.37
N GLU A 337 25.95 -15.22 7.72
CA GLU A 337 26.74 -16.24 7.03
C GLU A 337 27.64 -15.64 5.92
N VAL A 338 27.13 -14.64 5.21
CA VAL A 338 27.85 -14.00 4.09
C VAL A 338 28.87 -12.98 4.57
N HIS A 339 28.49 -12.17 5.57
CA HIS A 339 29.27 -10.98 5.97
C HIS A 339 30.16 -11.18 7.20
N PHE A 340 29.90 -12.22 8.00
CA PHE A 340 30.61 -12.55 9.22
C PHE A 340 30.84 -14.06 9.33
N PRO A 341 31.53 -14.66 8.33
CA PRO A 341 31.78 -16.11 8.30
C PRO A 341 32.66 -16.58 9.49
N GLU A 342 33.40 -15.65 10.11
CA GLU A 342 34.26 -15.89 11.26
C GLU A 342 33.50 -16.11 12.57
N LEU A 343 32.24 -15.69 12.66
CA LEU A 343 31.43 -15.88 13.87
C LEU A 343 31.04 -17.34 14.02
N ASP A 344 31.14 -17.86 15.22
CA ASP A 344 30.63 -19.18 15.55
C ASP A 344 29.09 -19.24 15.59
N LYS A 345 28.54 -20.44 15.75
CA LYS A 345 27.08 -20.63 15.75
C LYS A 345 26.41 -20.00 16.97
N GLU A 346 27.07 -19.99 18.11
CA GLU A 346 26.51 -19.45 19.35
C GLU A 346 26.46 -17.92 19.28
N ASP A 347 27.52 -17.28 18.80
CA ASP A 347 27.58 -15.84 18.59
C ASP A 347 26.52 -15.38 17.58
N LYS A 348 26.40 -16.08 16.44
CA LYS A 348 25.34 -15.80 15.44
C LYS A 348 23.95 -15.91 16.06
N HIS A 349 23.70 -16.98 16.83
CA HIS A 349 22.43 -17.19 17.52
C HIS A 349 22.13 -16.05 18.50
N CYS A 350 23.06 -15.71 19.37
CA CYS A 350 22.93 -14.57 20.29
C CYS A 350 22.61 -13.27 19.58
N TRP A 351 23.27 -13.03 18.45
CA TRP A 351 23.06 -11.81 17.67
C TRP A 351 21.66 -11.77 17.03
N ILE A 352 21.19 -12.88 16.46
CA ILE A 352 19.85 -13.02 15.90
C ILE A 352 18.78 -12.79 17.01
N VAL A 353 18.94 -13.44 18.16
CA VAL A 353 18.02 -13.28 19.31
C VAL A 353 17.95 -11.80 19.75
N LYS A 354 19.10 -11.14 19.85
CA LYS A 354 19.16 -9.72 20.22
C LYS A 354 18.36 -8.85 19.24
N VAL A 355 18.55 -9.04 17.94
CA VAL A 355 17.82 -8.26 16.91
C VAL A 355 16.33 -8.57 16.88
N LEU A 356 15.94 -9.84 17.08
CA LEU A 356 14.51 -10.20 17.18
C LEU A 356 13.84 -9.53 18.39
N LYS A 357 14.50 -9.53 19.56
CA LYS A 357 14.00 -8.80 20.75
C LYS A 357 13.88 -7.31 20.51
N GLU A 358 14.82 -6.73 19.78
CA GLU A 358 14.80 -5.29 19.40
C GLU A 358 13.60 -4.93 18.52
N VAL A 359 13.21 -5.80 17.58
CA VAL A 359 12.01 -5.60 16.77
C VAL A 359 10.73 -6.05 17.47
N GLY A 360 10.80 -6.50 18.74
CA GLY A 360 9.65 -6.87 19.55
C GLY A 360 9.10 -8.27 19.23
N LEU A 361 9.97 -9.20 18.81
CA LEU A 361 9.67 -10.62 18.65
C LEU A 361 10.34 -11.44 19.74
N SER A 362 9.67 -12.50 20.22
CA SER A 362 10.22 -13.42 21.20
C SER A 362 11.21 -14.40 20.56
N GLU A 363 12.04 -15.03 21.38
CA GLU A 363 12.98 -16.05 20.95
C GLU A 363 12.31 -17.29 20.34
N GLU A 364 11.07 -17.58 20.75
CA GLU A 364 10.25 -18.64 20.16
C GLU A 364 9.98 -18.47 18.67
N ALA A 365 10.16 -17.25 18.14
CA ALA A 365 10.02 -16.97 16.73
C ALA A 365 11.10 -17.64 15.86
N LEU A 366 12.26 -17.98 16.42
CA LEU A 366 13.42 -18.51 15.69
C LEU A 366 13.12 -19.76 14.87
N THR A 367 12.36 -20.69 15.44
CA THR A 367 12.05 -22.00 14.83
C THR A 367 10.82 -21.96 13.92
N LYS A 368 10.07 -20.86 13.91
CA LYS A 368 8.84 -20.72 13.15
C LYS A 368 9.12 -20.26 11.72
N TYR A 369 8.15 -20.48 10.84
CA TYR A 369 8.19 -20.09 9.43
C TYR A 369 7.38 -18.84 9.17
N PRO A 370 7.67 -18.05 8.12
CA PRO A 370 6.95 -16.81 7.82
C PRO A 370 5.44 -16.93 7.76
N HIS A 371 4.91 -18.05 7.27
CA HIS A 371 3.47 -18.26 7.15
C HIS A 371 2.71 -18.38 8.48
N GLU A 372 3.43 -18.61 9.59
CA GLU A 372 2.87 -18.69 10.95
C GLU A 372 2.68 -17.31 11.60
N PHE A 373 3.12 -16.24 10.95
CA PHE A 373 3.12 -14.88 11.49
C PHE A 373 2.08 -13.98 10.82
N SER A 374 1.56 -13.00 11.56
CA SER A 374 0.75 -11.92 11.00
C SER A 374 1.57 -11.01 10.08
N GLY A 375 0.91 -10.21 9.24
CA GLY A 375 1.57 -9.26 8.34
C GLY A 375 2.55 -8.34 9.05
N GLY A 376 2.14 -7.76 10.18
CA GLY A 376 3.01 -6.89 10.98
C GLY A 376 4.20 -7.61 11.63
N GLN A 377 4.04 -8.86 12.03
CA GLN A 377 5.15 -9.67 12.53
C GLN A 377 6.13 -10.03 11.41
N ARG A 378 5.65 -10.36 10.21
CA ARG A 378 6.51 -10.58 9.03
C ARG A 378 7.30 -9.34 8.67
N GLN A 379 6.67 -8.17 8.75
CA GLN A 379 7.36 -6.90 8.53
C GLN A 379 8.50 -6.71 9.55
N ARG A 380 8.28 -7.03 10.82
CA ARG A 380 9.32 -6.99 11.85
C ARG A 380 10.46 -7.98 11.57
N ILE A 381 10.16 -9.16 11.02
CA ILE A 381 11.19 -10.13 10.59
C ILE A 381 12.01 -9.55 9.43
N ALA A 382 11.37 -8.93 8.42
CA ALA A 382 12.07 -8.28 7.31
C ALA A 382 12.97 -7.11 7.78
N ILE A 383 12.51 -6.32 8.76
CA ILE A 383 13.31 -5.28 9.40
C ILE A 383 14.48 -5.91 10.17
N ALA A 384 14.26 -6.99 10.94
CA ALA A 384 15.32 -7.70 11.68
C ALA A 384 16.42 -8.23 10.75
N ARG A 385 16.03 -8.83 9.59
CA ARG A 385 16.97 -9.29 8.55
C ARG A 385 17.90 -8.19 8.07
N ALA A 386 17.37 -6.97 7.88
CA ALA A 386 18.20 -5.83 7.48
C ALA A 386 19.07 -5.30 8.62
N LEU A 387 18.53 -5.26 9.85
CA LEU A 387 19.22 -4.69 11.02
C LEU A 387 20.35 -5.57 11.58
N VAL A 388 20.32 -6.88 11.32
CA VAL A 388 21.32 -7.82 11.82
C VAL A 388 22.72 -7.48 11.32
N LEU A 389 22.84 -6.85 10.15
CA LEU A 389 24.10 -6.40 9.56
C LEU A 389 24.61 -5.07 10.11
N LYS A 390 23.86 -4.40 11.01
CA LYS A 390 24.17 -3.07 11.57
C LYS A 390 24.39 -2.03 10.47
N PRO A 391 23.42 -1.82 9.57
CA PRO A 391 23.58 -0.88 8.46
C PRO A 391 23.72 0.56 8.97
N LYS A 392 24.40 1.41 8.19
CA LYS A 392 24.41 2.87 8.38
C LYS A 392 23.23 3.55 7.71
N ILE A 393 22.78 2.98 6.59
CA ILE A 393 21.66 3.49 5.80
C ILE A 393 20.65 2.36 5.60
N LEU A 394 19.39 2.65 5.86
CA LEU A 394 18.28 1.72 5.63
C LEU A 394 17.27 2.35 4.68
N ILE A 395 17.08 1.71 3.53
CA ILE A 395 16.04 2.07 2.58
C ILE A 395 14.78 1.29 2.94
N LEU A 396 13.70 1.99 3.19
CA LEU A 396 12.40 1.44 3.60
C LEU A 396 11.41 1.71 2.46
N ASP A 397 11.17 0.69 1.63
CA ASP A 397 10.27 0.83 0.48
C ASP A 397 8.86 0.38 0.88
N GLU A 398 7.97 1.34 1.09
CA GLU A 398 6.58 1.16 1.52
C GLU A 398 6.41 0.16 2.69
N PRO A 399 7.15 0.31 3.80
CA PRO A 399 7.23 -0.72 4.85
C PRO A 399 5.92 -0.93 5.63
N THR A 400 4.89 -0.15 5.35
CA THR A 400 3.61 -0.20 6.09
C THR A 400 2.38 -0.29 5.18
N SER A 401 2.55 -0.38 3.86
CA SER A 401 1.45 -0.27 2.88
C SER A 401 0.41 -1.39 2.96
N ALA A 402 0.79 -2.59 3.44
CA ALA A 402 -0.09 -3.75 3.55
C ALA A 402 -0.59 -3.99 5.00
N LEU A 403 -0.41 -3.02 5.90
CA LEU A 403 -0.73 -3.16 7.32
C LEU A 403 -1.93 -2.29 7.71
N ASP A 404 -2.72 -2.77 8.66
CA ASP A 404 -3.75 -1.95 9.29
C ASP A 404 -3.13 -0.79 10.08
N VAL A 405 -3.90 0.28 10.29
CA VAL A 405 -3.44 1.55 10.89
C VAL A 405 -2.78 1.35 12.25
N THR A 406 -3.29 0.42 13.07
CA THR A 406 -2.75 0.15 14.40
C THR A 406 -1.36 -0.48 14.32
N ILE A 407 -1.21 -1.47 13.47
CA ILE A 407 0.08 -2.16 13.23
C ILE A 407 1.05 -1.21 12.53
N GLN A 408 0.58 -0.42 11.55
CA GLN A 408 1.38 0.62 10.90
C GLN A 408 2.01 1.57 11.93
N LYS A 409 1.21 2.11 12.87
CA LYS A 409 1.73 2.97 13.96
C LYS A 409 2.80 2.27 14.79
N GLN A 410 2.57 0.99 15.15
CA GLN A 410 3.55 0.21 15.91
C GLN A 410 4.89 0.05 15.16
N VAL A 411 4.84 -0.21 13.84
CA VAL A 411 6.04 -0.34 13.01
C VAL A 411 6.75 1.00 12.85
N LEU A 412 6.04 2.11 12.65
CA LEU A 412 6.64 3.45 12.57
C LEU A 412 7.28 3.85 13.91
N THR A 413 6.62 3.60 15.04
CA THR A 413 7.18 3.84 16.37
C THR A 413 8.43 2.99 16.62
N LEU A 414 8.43 1.73 16.19
CA LEU A 414 9.57 0.83 16.26
C LEU A 414 10.75 1.39 15.45
N LEU A 415 10.53 1.82 14.21
CA LEU A 415 11.57 2.37 13.33
C LEU A 415 12.17 3.66 13.90
N ASN A 416 11.36 4.58 14.45
CA ASN A 416 11.87 5.78 15.12
C ASN A 416 12.76 5.43 16.32
N ARG A 417 12.32 4.51 17.19
CA ARG A 417 13.12 4.03 18.32
C ARG A 417 14.46 3.42 17.88
N ILE A 418 14.44 2.59 16.83
CA ILE A 418 15.67 1.98 16.28
C ILE A 418 16.60 3.06 15.72
N GLN A 419 16.07 4.07 15.02
CA GLN A 419 16.84 5.20 14.51
C GLN A 419 17.56 5.93 15.63
N GLU A 420 16.85 6.30 16.69
CA GLU A 420 17.42 6.97 17.87
C GLU A 420 18.49 6.13 18.57
N GLN A 421 18.26 4.83 18.72
CA GLN A 421 19.18 3.93 19.44
C GLN A 421 20.44 3.59 18.64
N ARG A 422 20.34 3.47 17.32
CA ARG A 422 21.45 3.00 16.46
C ARG A 422 22.08 4.10 15.60
N GLY A 423 21.47 5.26 15.49
CA GLY A 423 21.96 6.35 14.65
C GLY A 423 21.93 6.02 13.15
N ILE A 424 20.91 5.28 12.68
CA ILE A 424 20.76 4.88 11.29
C ILE A 424 20.06 6.00 10.50
N SER A 425 20.57 6.33 9.31
CA SER A 425 19.89 7.23 8.39
C SER A 425 18.91 6.47 7.52
N TYR A 426 17.70 7.02 7.30
CA TYR A 426 16.65 6.35 6.54
C TYR A 426 16.33 7.07 5.23
N ILE A 427 16.12 6.30 4.17
CA ILE A 427 15.35 6.72 3.00
C ILE A 427 14.00 6.02 3.11
N PHE A 428 12.96 6.80 3.45
CA PHE A 428 11.62 6.27 3.71
C PHE A 428 10.70 6.56 2.53
N ILE A 429 10.41 5.54 1.74
CA ILE A 429 9.55 5.63 0.56
C ILE A 429 8.13 5.25 0.97
N SER A 430 7.15 6.12 0.71
CA SER A 430 5.74 5.83 0.95
C SER A 430 4.84 6.67 0.04
N HIS A 431 3.66 6.17 -0.24
CA HIS A 431 2.56 6.94 -0.81
C HIS A 431 1.61 7.49 0.27
N ASP A 432 1.77 7.05 1.53
CA ASP A 432 0.97 7.52 2.67
C ASP A 432 1.62 8.76 3.31
N MET A 433 0.96 9.90 3.15
CA MET A 433 1.41 11.18 3.72
C MET A 433 1.41 11.19 5.24
N ALA A 434 0.56 10.39 5.90
CA ALA A 434 0.56 10.30 7.35
C ALA A 434 1.82 9.60 7.86
N ALA A 435 2.24 8.52 7.19
CA ALA A 435 3.49 7.82 7.48
C ALA A 435 4.72 8.71 7.20
N ILE A 436 4.74 9.42 6.06
CA ILE A 436 5.78 10.39 5.71
C ILE A 436 5.89 11.48 6.80
N ARG A 437 4.78 12.06 7.21
CA ARG A 437 4.73 13.09 8.26
C ARG A 437 5.24 12.61 9.61
N ALA A 438 4.97 11.35 9.95
CA ALA A 438 5.38 10.75 11.23
C ALA A 438 6.86 10.34 11.28
N MET A 439 7.49 10.15 10.11
CA MET A 439 8.84 9.60 10.02
C MET A 439 9.89 10.59 9.54
N SER A 440 9.51 11.53 8.65
CA SER A 440 10.47 12.25 7.82
C SER A 440 10.91 13.58 8.42
N ASP A 441 12.20 13.85 8.40
CA ASP A 441 12.80 15.14 8.72
C ASP A 441 12.77 16.07 7.50
N ARG A 442 13.06 15.51 6.31
CA ARG A 442 12.92 16.18 5.01
C ARG A 442 12.06 15.31 4.08
N ILE A 443 11.41 15.95 3.13
CA ILE A 443 10.56 15.29 2.13
C ILE A 443 11.03 15.65 0.72
N GLY A 444 11.19 14.62 -0.12
CA GLY A 444 11.34 14.72 -1.56
C GLY A 444 10.07 14.25 -2.26
N VAL A 445 9.52 15.07 -3.14
CA VAL A 445 8.31 14.76 -3.92
C VAL A 445 8.71 14.35 -5.33
N MET A 446 8.33 13.12 -5.72
CA MET A 446 8.60 12.57 -7.05
C MET A 446 7.36 12.57 -7.93
N LYS A 447 7.53 12.96 -9.18
CA LYS A 447 6.53 12.89 -10.24
C LYS A 447 7.17 12.52 -11.58
N ASP A 448 6.59 11.54 -12.28
CA ASP A 448 7.03 11.13 -13.62
C ASP A 448 8.57 10.92 -13.73
N GLY A 449 9.16 10.28 -12.72
CA GLY A 449 10.60 10.00 -12.64
C GLY A 449 11.45 11.17 -12.15
N CYS A 450 10.92 12.36 -11.98
CA CYS A 450 11.65 13.56 -11.56
C CYS A 450 11.39 13.89 -10.09
N LEU A 451 12.41 14.42 -9.41
CA LEU A 451 12.29 15.02 -8.09
C LEU A 451 11.90 16.50 -8.26
N ILE A 452 10.64 16.83 -7.95
CA ILE A 452 10.07 18.15 -8.26
C ILE A 452 10.12 19.14 -7.10
N GLU A 453 10.22 18.64 -5.86
CA GLU A 453 10.32 19.46 -4.66
C GLU A 453 11.08 18.70 -3.57
N VAL A 454 11.99 19.39 -2.86
CA VAL A 454 12.71 18.84 -1.69
C VAL A 454 12.82 19.93 -0.64
N GLY A 455 12.56 19.59 0.60
CA GLY A 455 12.70 20.54 1.72
C GLY A 455 12.42 19.91 3.08
N PRO A 456 12.55 20.70 4.16
CA PRO A 456 12.13 20.30 5.49
C PRO A 456 10.66 19.86 5.49
N SER A 457 10.35 18.81 6.26
CA SER A 457 9.01 18.21 6.30
C SER A 457 7.91 19.25 6.57
N ASP A 458 8.14 20.13 7.55
CA ASP A 458 7.15 21.16 7.90
C ASP A 458 6.91 22.18 6.78
N GLU A 459 7.97 22.56 6.03
CA GLU A 459 7.84 23.51 4.92
C GLU A 459 7.06 22.88 3.77
N VAL A 460 7.46 21.68 3.33
CA VAL A 460 6.82 21.01 2.20
C VAL A 460 5.35 20.68 2.49
N LEU A 461 5.01 20.32 3.74
CA LEU A 461 3.66 19.97 4.13
C LEU A 461 2.75 21.20 4.33
N ARG A 462 3.28 22.33 4.86
CA ARG A 462 2.47 23.52 5.15
C ARG A 462 2.45 24.53 4.02
N TYR A 463 3.58 24.64 3.29
CA TYR A 463 3.79 25.68 2.26
C TYR A 463 4.35 25.05 0.98
N PRO A 464 3.65 24.07 0.38
CA PRO A 464 4.12 23.42 -0.86
C PRO A 464 4.23 24.43 -1.98
N ARG A 465 5.39 24.45 -2.65
CA ARG A 465 5.68 25.38 -3.75
C ARG A 465 5.17 24.87 -5.09
N ASN A 466 5.22 23.55 -5.30
CA ASN A 466 4.80 22.93 -6.54
C ASN A 466 3.29 22.61 -6.50
N LYS A 467 2.59 22.93 -7.61
CA LYS A 467 1.15 22.66 -7.74
C LYS A 467 0.80 21.17 -7.52
N TYR A 468 1.62 20.27 -8.02
CA TYR A 468 1.42 18.84 -7.81
C TYR A 468 1.55 18.45 -6.33
N THR A 469 2.52 19.02 -5.62
CA THR A 469 2.67 18.80 -4.16
C THR A 469 1.42 19.28 -3.42
N GLN A 470 0.86 20.45 -3.82
CA GLN A 470 -0.41 20.96 -3.27
C GLN A 470 -1.57 20.00 -3.50
N GLU A 471 -1.70 19.48 -4.72
CA GLU A 471 -2.72 18.49 -5.11
C GLU A 471 -2.55 17.19 -4.30
N LEU A 472 -1.32 16.69 -4.16
CA LEU A 472 -0.99 15.48 -3.41
C LEU A 472 -1.35 15.62 -1.91
N ILE A 473 -0.94 16.72 -1.28
CA ILE A 473 -1.23 17.02 0.12
C ILE A 473 -2.74 17.20 0.33
N SER A 474 -3.41 17.97 -0.53
CA SER A 474 -4.87 18.17 -0.43
C SER A 474 -5.69 16.90 -0.68
N ALA A 475 -5.11 15.92 -1.32
CA ALA A 475 -5.75 14.61 -1.50
C ALA A 475 -5.55 13.69 -0.28
N ALA A 476 -4.48 13.93 0.48
CA ALA A 476 -4.09 13.12 1.64
C ALA A 476 -4.64 13.64 2.98
N LEU A 477 -4.94 14.93 3.06
CA LEU A 477 -5.56 15.61 4.21
C LEU A 477 -7.07 15.71 4.04
#